data_6e0139c64e779374d8a3a0b29f75c524
#
_entry.id   6e0139c64e779374d8a3a0b29f75c524
#
_cell.length_a   1.000
_cell.length_b   1.000
_cell.length_c   1.000
_cell.angle_alpha   90.00
_cell.angle_beta   90.00
_cell.angle_gamma   90.00
#
_symmetry.space_group_name_H-M   'P 1'
#
loop_
_entity.id
_entity.type
_entity.pdbx_description
1 polymer ?
#
loop_
_entity_poly.entity_id
_entity_poly.type
_entity_poly.pdbx_seq_one_letter_code
_entity_poly.pdbx_strand_id
1 'polypeptide(L)'
;SAAYIQEDDFETLKQTNTRLLENAVRAIEQIAPNLKSIILQTGGKGYGLEFPKEVGIADHIPLKESCPRIPEPYASKIFYYTQYDLLKQLSEGKSWTFSEVRPDGVVGFAPGTNAMNMAQGIAIYLAMYKEVHGAGATAPFPGHEHGYNSTHTDTFQDILSQMEIHAALNTDKCGNGGVFNVADGKVVTWAQVWPRLCERFDLVGGRPQSDATPMLEFVKNNKNAWVTLAKRHGLNEKLVYEQGWGHTNFMLVDFDFDRQYDLSRSREVGFTESIDTAESYFRAWERMQKAKMIPPFE
;
A
#
# COMPACT_ATOMS: atom_id res chain seq x y z
N SER A 1 -0.39 12.24 -13.58
CA SER A 1 -0.32 11.00 -12.80
C SER A 1 0.66 10.04 -13.42
N ALA A 2 1.46 9.37 -12.62
CA ALA A 2 2.39 8.36 -13.10
C ALA A 2 1.67 7.03 -13.30
N ALA A 3 2.09 6.28 -14.29
CA ALA A 3 1.68 4.90 -14.50
C ALA A 3 2.80 3.96 -14.03
N TYR A 4 2.41 2.75 -13.64
CA TYR A 4 3.29 1.64 -13.35
C TYR A 4 2.94 0.50 -14.29
N ILE A 5 3.94 -0.10 -14.89
CA ILE A 5 3.77 -1.25 -15.77
C ILE A 5 4.40 -2.46 -15.10
N GLN A 6 3.60 -3.50 -14.86
CA GLN A 6 4.09 -4.77 -14.33
C GLN A 6 4.79 -5.57 -15.42
N GLU A 7 5.96 -6.11 -15.10
CA GLU A 7 6.73 -7.02 -15.95
C GLU A 7 7.17 -8.23 -15.12
N ASP A 8 7.43 -9.35 -15.77
CA ASP A 8 7.75 -10.61 -15.10
C ASP A 8 9.20 -10.68 -14.61
N ASP A 9 10.14 -10.02 -15.28
CA ASP A 9 11.53 -9.98 -14.87
C ASP A 9 11.96 -8.58 -14.40
N PHE A 10 12.88 -8.54 -13.43
CA PHE A 10 13.31 -7.31 -12.78
C PHE A 10 14.03 -6.34 -13.74
N GLU A 11 14.76 -6.82 -14.73
CA GLU A 11 15.49 -5.95 -15.64
C GLU A 11 14.53 -5.24 -16.60
N THR A 12 13.59 -5.97 -17.19
CA THR A 12 12.53 -5.39 -18.03
C THR A 12 11.65 -4.44 -17.23
N LEU A 13 11.26 -4.84 -16.00
CA LEU A 13 10.49 -4.00 -15.08
C LEU A 13 11.19 -2.65 -14.84
N LYS A 14 12.48 -2.68 -14.54
CA LYS A 14 13.32 -1.51 -14.31
C LYS A 14 13.38 -0.61 -15.55
N GLN A 15 13.72 -1.18 -16.69
CA GLN A 15 13.86 -0.44 -17.95
C GLN A 15 12.54 0.20 -18.37
N THR A 16 11.44 -0.56 -18.33
CA THR A 16 10.11 -0.09 -18.72
C THR A 16 9.65 1.08 -17.85
N ASN A 17 9.74 0.94 -16.53
CA ASN A 17 9.23 1.98 -15.63
C ASN A 17 10.15 3.21 -15.55
N THR A 18 11.47 3.04 -15.71
CA THR A 18 12.39 4.17 -15.78
C THR A 18 12.17 4.97 -17.07
N ARG A 19 12.02 4.29 -18.22
CA ARG A 19 11.72 4.96 -19.50
C ARG A 19 10.34 5.63 -19.51
N LEU A 20 9.34 5.02 -18.87
CA LEU A 20 8.02 5.61 -18.71
C LEU A 20 8.12 6.96 -17.97
N LEU A 21 8.85 7.00 -16.86
CA LEU A 21 9.09 8.23 -16.10
C LEU A 21 9.85 9.26 -16.94
N GLU A 22 10.93 8.86 -17.63
CA GLU A 22 11.71 9.77 -18.49
C GLU A 22 10.85 10.42 -19.57
N ASN A 23 10.06 9.63 -20.27
CA ASN A 23 9.17 10.13 -21.32
C ASN A 23 8.13 11.10 -20.75
N ALA A 24 7.56 10.81 -19.60
CA ALA A 24 6.59 11.69 -18.93
C ALA A 24 7.24 13.02 -18.52
N VAL A 25 8.40 13.00 -17.90
CA VAL A 25 9.12 14.22 -17.48
C VAL A 25 9.50 15.08 -18.68
N ARG A 26 10.08 14.48 -19.72
CA ARG A 26 10.47 15.21 -20.94
C ARG A 26 9.26 15.83 -21.66
N ALA A 27 8.14 15.13 -21.70
CA ALA A 27 6.90 15.66 -22.27
C ALA A 27 6.33 16.83 -21.44
N ILE A 28 6.33 16.70 -20.12
CA ILE A 28 5.86 17.78 -19.22
C ILE A 28 6.76 19.03 -19.34
N GLU A 29 8.07 18.88 -19.40
CA GLU A 29 9.00 20.00 -19.61
C GLU A 29 8.69 20.79 -20.90
N GLN A 30 8.26 20.12 -21.97
CA GLN A 30 7.94 20.78 -23.23
C GLN A 30 6.65 21.61 -23.18
N ILE A 31 5.66 21.17 -22.40
CA ILE A 31 4.33 21.77 -22.38
C ILE A 31 4.05 22.63 -21.14
N ALA A 32 4.88 22.54 -20.11
CA ALA A 32 4.72 23.23 -18.83
C ALA A 32 5.94 24.10 -18.51
N PRO A 33 6.10 25.28 -19.15
CA PRO A 33 7.28 26.14 -18.98
C PRO A 33 7.45 26.65 -17.54
N ASN A 34 6.40 26.59 -16.73
CA ASN A 34 6.39 27.00 -15.33
C ASN A 34 6.41 25.80 -14.36
N LEU A 35 6.87 24.63 -14.80
CA LEU A 35 7.05 23.47 -13.92
C LEU A 35 7.90 23.85 -12.69
N LYS A 36 7.43 23.51 -11.49
CA LYS A 36 8.11 23.83 -10.21
C LYS A 36 8.58 22.58 -9.49
N SER A 37 7.76 21.53 -9.49
CA SER A 37 8.05 20.32 -8.74
C SER A 37 7.52 19.07 -9.44
N ILE A 38 8.25 17.97 -9.25
CA ILE A 38 7.82 16.61 -9.59
C ILE A 38 7.84 15.78 -8.31
N ILE A 39 6.77 15.06 -8.03
CA ILE A 39 6.71 14.12 -6.91
C ILE A 39 6.85 12.71 -7.44
N LEU A 40 7.84 12.00 -6.95
CA LEU A 40 8.07 10.58 -7.23
C LEU A 40 7.46 9.75 -6.08
N GLN A 41 6.34 9.11 -6.33
CA GLN A 41 5.81 8.11 -5.39
C GLN A 41 6.52 6.78 -5.61
N THR A 42 7.11 6.24 -4.54
CA THR A 42 7.77 4.92 -4.52
C THR A 42 7.13 4.01 -3.46
N GLY A 43 7.88 3.55 -2.48
CA GLY A 43 7.37 2.74 -1.37
C GLY A 43 8.44 1.86 -0.72
N GLY A 44 7.99 0.89 0.06
CA GLY A 44 8.83 0.05 0.90
C GLY A 44 9.81 -0.87 0.17
N LYS A 45 9.64 -1.10 -1.14
CA LYS A 45 10.64 -1.84 -1.92
C LYS A 45 12.03 -1.20 -1.85
N GLY A 46 12.10 0.13 -1.70
CA GLY A 46 13.35 0.85 -1.50
C GLY A 46 14.10 0.49 -0.21
N TYR A 47 13.41 -0.10 0.75
CA TYR A 47 13.99 -0.64 1.98
C TYR A 47 14.25 -2.16 1.91
N GLY A 48 13.92 -2.80 0.79
CA GLY A 48 14.11 -4.23 0.61
C GLY A 48 13.00 -5.10 1.18
N LEU A 49 11.76 -4.58 1.32
CA LEU A 49 10.62 -5.35 1.82
C LEU A 49 10.32 -6.62 0.97
N GLU A 50 10.82 -6.69 -0.27
CA GLU A 50 10.73 -7.90 -1.12
C GLU A 50 11.79 -8.96 -0.79
N PHE A 51 12.84 -8.57 -0.03
CA PHE A 51 13.98 -9.40 0.31
C PHE A 51 14.35 -9.29 1.81
N PRO A 52 13.37 -9.40 2.73
CA PRO A 52 13.56 -8.99 4.13
C PRO A 52 14.65 -9.76 4.85
N LYS A 53 14.82 -11.04 4.56
CA LYS A 53 15.84 -11.91 5.16
C LYS A 53 17.23 -11.64 4.57
N GLU A 54 17.30 -11.46 3.26
CA GLU A 54 18.52 -11.30 2.50
C GLU A 54 19.20 -9.95 2.80
N VAL A 55 18.39 -8.91 3.07
CA VAL A 55 18.91 -7.57 3.36
C VAL A 55 18.96 -7.25 4.85
N GLY A 56 18.52 -8.17 5.73
CA GLY A 56 18.54 -7.97 7.17
C GLY A 56 17.65 -6.81 7.62
N ILE A 57 16.43 -6.70 7.09
CA ILE A 57 15.55 -5.55 7.33
C ILE A 57 15.30 -5.30 8.82
N ALA A 58 15.29 -6.36 9.64
CA ALA A 58 15.08 -6.28 11.07
C ALA A 58 16.10 -5.38 11.79
N ASP A 59 17.32 -5.26 11.24
CA ASP A 59 18.38 -4.43 11.81
C ASP A 59 18.18 -2.92 11.54
N HIS A 60 17.19 -2.57 10.70
CA HIS A 60 16.92 -1.21 10.24
C HIS A 60 15.58 -0.63 10.73
N ILE A 61 14.90 -1.32 11.62
CA ILE A 61 13.59 -0.89 12.15
C ILE A 61 13.78 0.15 13.28
N PRO A 62 13.02 1.27 13.30
CA PRO A 62 12.07 1.71 12.26
C PRO A 62 12.77 2.15 10.98
N LEU A 63 12.14 1.91 9.82
CA LEU A 63 12.69 2.24 8.51
C LEU A 63 12.78 3.76 8.34
N LYS A 64 13.99 4.26 8.09
CA LYS A 64 14.30 5.70 7.94
C LYS A 64 14.75 6.02 6.53
N GLU A 65 14.48 7.23 6.08
CA GLU A 65 14.94 7.71 4.77
C GLU A 65 16.47 7.79 4.67
N SER A 66 17.16 7.85 5.83
CA SER A 66 18.62 7.79 5.92
C SER A 66 19.19 6.38 5.79
N CYS A 67 18.37 5.33 5.78
CA CYS A 67 18.86 3.98 5.51
C CYS A 67 19.54 3.93 4.14
N PRO A 68 20.70 3.27 4.02
CA PRO A 68 21.37 3.10 2.73
C PRO A 68 20.51 2.30 1.77
N ARG A 69 20.78 2.41 0.48
CA ARG A 69 20.22 1.48 -0.50
C ARG A 69 20.63 0.06 -0.15
N ILE A 70 19.74 -0.88 -0.41
CA ILE A 70 20.03 -2.29 -0.14
C ILE A 70 21.24 -2.77 -0.98
N PRO A 71 21.95 -3.83 -0.52
CA PRO A 71 23.17 -4.29 -1.23
C PRO A 71 22.83 -5.02 -2.53
N GLU A 72 23.82 -5.10 -3.43
CA GLU A 72 23.77 -6.00 -4.58
C GLU A 72 23.76 -7.48 -4.13
N PRO A 73 23.09 -8.38 -4.85
CA PRO A 73 22.44 -8.20 -6.15
C PRO A 73 20.99 -7.69 -6.08
N TYR A 74 20.50 -7.33 -4.90
CA TYR A 74 19.10 -6.94 -4.69
C TYR A 74 18.83 -5.48 -5.13
N ALA A 75 19.81 -4.58 -4.96
CA ALA A 75 19.68 -3.17 -5.35
C ALA A 75 19.32 -3.00 -6.83
N SER A 76 19.96 -3.79 -7.70
CA SER A 76 19.72 -3.75 -9.15
C SER A 76 18.29 -4.16 -9.54
N LYS A 77 17.55 -4.83 -8.64
CA LYS A 77 16.16 -5.23 -8.85
C LYS A 77 15.13 -4.12 -8.47
N ILE A 78 15.58 -3.07 -7.79
CA ILE A 78 14.71 -1.99 -7.31
C ILE A 78 14.70 -0.83 -8.29
N PHE A 79 13.70 -0.78 -9.16
CA PHE A 79 13.59 0.28 -10.18
C PHE A 79 13.34 1.69 -9.57
N TYR A 80 12.92 1.81 -8.33
CA TYR A 80 12.80 3.10 -7.64
C TYR A 80 14.13 3.85 -7.56
N TYR A 81 15.24 3.12 -7.42
CA TYR A 81 16.56 3.74 -7.40
C TYR A 81 16.94 4.37 -8.73
N THR A 82 16.65 3.69 -9.84
CA THR A 82 16.92 4.24 -11.18
C THR A 82 16.01 5.41 -11.52
N GLN A 83 14.75 5.39 -11.05
CA GLN A 83 13.82 6.50 -11.20
C GLN A 83 14.27 7.73 -10.40
N TYR A 84 14.72 7.55 -9.16
CA TYR A 84 15.27 8.63 -8.33
C TYR A 84 16.51 9.23 -8.96
N ASP A 85 17.47 8.40 -9.40
CA ASP A 85 18.71 8.85 -10.03
C ASP A 85 18.44 9.59 -11.36
N LEU A 86 17.46 9.12 -12.13
CA LEU A 86 17.00 9.80 -13.34
C LEU A 86 16.46 11.20 -13.05
N LEU A 87 15.58 11.35 -12.05
CA LEU A 87 15.04 12.66 -11.68
C LEU A 87 16.13 13.59 -11.16
N LYS A 88 17.07 13.06 -10.39
CA LYS A 88 18.24 13.82 -9.94
C LYS A 88 19.03 14.37 -11.11
N GLN A 89 19.33 13.54 -12.10
CA GLN A 89 20.03 13.96 -13.31
C GLN A 89 19.23 14.97 -14.14
N LEU A 90 17.94 14.72 -14.35
CA LEU A 90 17.09 15.58 -15.18
C LEU A 90 16.82 16.95 -14.53
N SER A 91 16.85 17.06 -13.22
CA SER A 91 16.60 18.31 -12.49
C SER A 91 17.84 19.22 -12.41
N GLU A 92 19.04 18.73 -12.75
CA GLU A 92 20.26 19.52 -12.70
C GLU A 92 20.20 20.74 -13.61
N GLY A 93 20.39 21.94 -13.04
CA GLY A 93 20.34 23.19 -13.77
C GLY A 93 18.94 23.64 -14.23
N LYS A 94 17.89 22.95 -13.79
CA LYS A 94 16.50 23.27 -14.13
C LYS A 94 15.86 24.23 -13.12
N SER A 95 14.74 24.83 -13.53
CA SER A 95 13.90 25.68 -12.66
C SER A 95 12.90 24.89 -11.80
N TRP A 96 12.84 23.58 -11.96
CA TRP A 96 12.02 22.68 -11.18
C TRP A 96 12.87 21.76 -10.30
N THR A 97 12.27 21.25 -9.26
CA THR A 97 12.90 20.31 -8.33
C THR A 97 12.04 19.05 -8.20
N PHE A 98 12.48 18.07 -7.39
CA PHE A 98 11.67 16.89 -7.12
C PHE A 98 11.79 16.44 -5.67
N SER A 99 10.82 15.63 -5.26
CA SER A 99 10.81 14.92 -3.97
C SER A 99 10.38 13.48 -4.20
N GLU A 100 10.87 12.56 -3.37
CA GLU A 100 10.41 11.18 -3.30
C GLU A 100 9.51 11.01 -2.07
N VAL A 101 8.30 10.45 -2.25
CA VAL A 101 7.39 10.09 -1.16
C VAL A 101 7.26 8.58 -1.12
N ARG A 102 7.54 8.01 0.05
CA ARG A 102 7.56 6.56 0.31
C ARG A 102 6.39 6.17 1.20
N PRO A 103 5.24 5.75 0.67
CA PRO A 103 4.20 5.12 1.48
C PRO A 103 4.60 3.70 1.92
N ASP A 104 4.06 3.27 3.04
CA ASP A 104 3.93 1.86 3.39
C ASP A 104 2.71 1.25 2.67
N GLY A 105 2.12 0.17 3.15
CA GLY A 105 0.94 -0.45 2.55
C GLY A 105 -0.20 0.56 2.34
N VAL A 106 -0.55 0.82 1.09
CA VAL A 106 -1.57 1.84 0.79
C VAL A 106 -2.97 1.28 1.02
N VAL A 107 -3.70 1.94 1.93
CA VAL A 107 -5.11 1.68 2.22
C VAL A 107 -5.96 2.72 1.49
N GLY A 108 -6.83 2.27 0.59
CA GLY A 108 -7.60 3.23 -0.18
C GLY A 108 -8.67 2.63 -1.07
N PHE A 109 -9.36 3.51 -1.76
CA PHE A 109 -10.39 3.22 -2.75
C PHE A 109 -9.92 3.70 -4.13
N ALA A 110 -10.06 2.84 -5.12
CA ALA A 110 -9.90 3.19 -6.53
C ALA A 110 -11.17 2.75 -7.28
N PRO A 111 -11.72 3.59 -8.18
CA PRO A 111 -12.81 3.17 -9.06
C PRO A 111 -12.36 1.99 -9.95
N GLY A 112 -13.16 0.95 -10.01
CA GLY A 112 -12.83 -0.26 -10.74
C GLY A 112 -11.96 -1.23 -9.94
N THR A 113 -11.17 -2.05 -10.63
CA THR A 113 -10.27 -3.02 -10.00
C THR A 113 -8.84 -2.51 -9.95
N ASN A 114 -8.19 -2.72 -8.82
CA ASN A 114 -6.75 -2.51 -8.66
C ASN A 114 -6.16 -3.76 -8.01
N ALA A 115 -5.27 -4.44 -8.71
CA ALA A 115 -4.66 -5.69 -8.25
C ALA A 115 -3.88 -5.57 -6.93
N MET A 116 -3.44 -4.35 -6.57
CA MET A 116 -2.69 -4.08 -5.33
C MET A 116 -3.56 -3.39 -4.26
N ASN A 117 -4.88 -3.57 -4.28
CA ASN A 117 -5.77 -2.98 -3.28
C ASN A 117 -6.04 -3.95 -2.12
N MET A 118 -5.23 -3.84 -1.06
CA MET A 118 -5.37 -4.63 0.15
C MET A 118 -6.71 -4.36 0.87
N ALA A 119 -7.14 -3.10 0.97
CA ALA A 119 -8.39 -2.75 1.65
C ALA A 119 -9.61 -3.41 0.99
N GLN A 120 -9.64 -3.47 -0.34
CA GLN A 120 -10.68 -4.16 -1.10
C GLN A 120 -10.62 -5.67 -0.88
N GLY A 121 -9.43 -6.26 -0.92
CA GLY A 121 -9.25 -7.70 -0.69
C GLY A 121 -9.75 -8.12 0.70
N ILE A 122 -9.38 -7.38 1.74
CA ILE A 122 -9.85 -7.64 3.11
C ILE A 122 -11.37 -7.51 3.20
N ALA A 123 -11.96 -6.46 2.62
CA ALA A 123 -13.41 -6.26 2.65
C ALA A 123 -14.18 -7.40 1.97
N ILE A 124 -13.73 -7.85 0.79
CA ILE A 124 -14.37 -8.97 0.08
C ILE A 124 -14.20 -10.26 0.90
N TYR A 125 -13.02 -10.51 1.45
CA TYR A 125 -12.75 -11.69 2.29
C TYR A 125 -13.67 -11.73 3.50
N LEU A 126 -13.77 -10.64 4.28
CA LEU A 126 -14.62 -10.57 5.47
C LEU A 126 -16.11 -10.66 5.13
N ALA A 127 -16.56 -10.02 4.05
CA ALA A 127 -17.94 -10.15 3.58
C ALA A 127 -18.29 -11.59 3.18
N MET A 128 -17.38 -12.28 2.47
CA MET A 128 -17.55 -13.70 2.14
C MET A 128 -17.52 -14.58 3.41
N TYR A 129 -16.65 -14.25 4.37
CA TYR A 129 -16.55 -14.99 5.62
C TYR A 129 -17.86 -14.93 6.42
N LYS A 130 -18.45 -13.73 6.54
CA LYS A 130 -19.78 -13.55 7.16
C LYS A 130 -20.87 -14.33 6.41
N GLU A 131 -20.88 -14.29 5.08
CA GLU A 131 -21.87 -15.01 4.26
C GLU A 131 -21.80 -16.54 4.45
N VAL A 132 -20.60 -17.08 4.65
CA VAL A 132 -20.39 -18.53 4.82
C VAL A 132 -20.63 -18.99 6.26
N HIS A 133 -20.16 -18.23 7.25
CA HIS A 133 -20.14 -18.65 8.65
C HIS A 133 -21.20 -17.98 9.52
N GLY A 134 -21.88 -16.95 9.00
CA GLY A 134 -22.90 -16.19 9.72
C GLY A 134 -22.35 -15.01 10.54
N ALA A 135 -23.24 -14.10 10.93
CA ALA A 135 -22.93 -13.00 11.82
C ALA A 135 -22.48 -13.52 13.20
N GLY A 136 -21.52 -12.83 13.83
CA GLY A 136 -20.93 -13.22 15.11
C GLY A 136 -19.89 -14.34 15.02
N ALA A 137 -19.64 -14.90 13.83
CA ALA A 137 -18.61 -15.92 13.66
C ALA A 137 -17.20 -15.36 13.94
N THR A 138 -16.34 -16.19 14.50
CA THR A 138 -14.92 -15.83 14.70
C THR A 138 -14.17 -15.98 13.41
N ALA A 139 -13.64 -14.88 12.86
CA ALA A 139 -12.75 -14.86 11.71
C ALA A 139 -11.29 -14.84 12.20
N PRO A 140 -10.56 -15.95 12.13
CA PRO A 140 -9.16 -15.97 12.51
C PRO A 140 -8.36 -15.07 11.56
N PHE A 141 -7.30 -14.43 12.09
CA PHE A 141 -6.37 -13.72 11.22
C PHE A 141 -5.72 -14.71 10.24
N PRO A 142 -5.71 -14.41 8.93
CA PRO A 142 -5.31 -15.40 7.93
C PRO A 142 -3.80 -15.64 7.84
N GLY A 143 -2.99 -14.81 8.51
CA GLY A 143 -1.53 -14.93 8.56
C GLY A 143 -1.04 -15.79 9.72
N HIS A 144 0.25 -15.66 10.01
CA HIS A 144 0.93 -16.40 11.07
C HIS A 144 0.96 -15.60 12.39
N GLU A 145 1.22 -16.29 13.49
CA GLU A 145 1.29 -15.69 14.83
C GLU A 145 2.37 -14.61 14.91
N HIS A 146 3.51 -14.80 14.23
CA HIS A 146 4.56 -13.80 14.18
C HIS A 146 4.07 -12.53 13.46
N GLY A 147 3.51 -12.63 12.24
CA GLY A 147 2.96 -11.51 11.50
C GLY A 147 1.79 -10.81 12.20
N TYR A 148 0.97 -11.57 12.95
CA TYR A 148 -0.12 -11.02 13.75
C TYR A 148 0.36 -10.05 14.82
N ASN A 149 1.55 -10.29 15.39
CA ASN A 149 2.16 -9.48 16.44
C ASN A 149 3.25 -8.54 15.91
N SER A 150 3.68 -8.67 14.66
CA SER A 150 4.68 -7.79 14.06
C SER A 150 4.16 -6.37 13.90
N THR A 151 5.06 -5.41 14.13
CA THR A 151 4.73 -3.99 14.04
C THR A 151 4.80 -3.48 12.60
N HIS A 152 3.82 -2.67 12.22
CA HIS A 152 3.77 -2.03 10.90
C HIS A 152 3.13 -0.64 10.97
N THR A 153 3.25 0.06 9.88
CA THR A 153 2.48 1.25 9.55
C THR A 153 1.70 0.97 8.27
N ASP A 154 0.53 1.57 8.13
CA ASP A 154 -0.20 1.63 6.86
C ASP A 154 -0.31 3.08 6.40
N THR A 155 -0.67 3.29 5.15
CA THR A 155 -0.78 4.63 4.58
C THR A 155 -2.15 4.83 3.94
N PHE A 156 -3.00 5.63 4.55
CA PHE A 156 -4.27 6.02 3.92
C PHE A 156 -4.03 6.89 2.68
N GLN A 157 -4.73 6.61 1.60
CA GLN A 157 -4.56 7.31 0.33
C GLN A 157 -4.66 8.84 0.42
N ASP A 158 -5.51 9.37 1.34
CA ASP A 158 -5.66 10.82 1.50
C ASP A 158 -4.45 11.41 2.22
N ILE A 159 -3.90 10.72 3.22
CA ILE A 159 -2.65 11.12 3.90
C ILE A 159 -1.49 11.12 2.90
N LEU A 160 -1.41 10.11 2.03
CA LEU A 160 -0.42 10.05 0.96
C LEU A 160 -0.54 11.27 0.02
N SER A 161 -1.74 11.52 -0.50
CA SER A 161 -1.98 12.64 -1.41
C SER A 161 -1.71 14.00 -0.75
N GLN A 162 -2.04 14.14 0.53
CA GLN A 162 -1.76 15.37 1.30
C GLN A 162 -0.24 15.58 1.46
N MET A 163 0.54 14.52 1.72
CA MET A 163 2.01 14.62 1.77
C MET A 163 2.60 15.01 0.40
N GLU A 164 2.10 14.42 -0.68
CA GLU A 164 2.54 14.76 -2.04
C GLU A 164 2.26 16.23 -2.38
N ILE A 165 1.06 16.73 -2.05
CA ILE A 165 0.70 18.13 -2.22
C ILE A 165 1.57 19.02 -1.33
N HIS A 166 1.77 18.63 -0.06
CA HIS A 166 2.63 19.36 0.87
C HIS A 166 4.05 19.50 0.31
N ALA A 167 4.65 18.41 -0.17
CA ALA A 167 5.98 18.42 -0.75
C ALA A 167 6.05 19.28 -2.03
N ALA A 168 5.02 19.23 -2.87
CA ALA A 168 4.95 20.04 -4.10
C ALA A 168 4.84 21.54 -3.84
N LEU A 169 4.17 21.95 -2.75
CA LEU A 169 3.96 23.35 -2.39
C LEU A 169 5.09 23.93 -1.53
N ASN A 170 5.88 23.10 -0.84
CA ASN A 170 6.98 23.50 0.05
C ASN A 170 8.34 23.08 -0.53
N THR A 171 8.61 23.46 -1.77
CA THR A 171 9.82 23.03 -2.49
C THR A 171 11.13 23.52 -1.86
N ASP A 172 11.11 24.58 -1.08
CA ASP A 172 12.25 25.06 -0.29
C ASP A 172 12.68 24.09 0.80
N LYS A 173 11.75 23.35 1.39
CA LYS A 173 12.00 22.36 2.45
C LYS A 173 12.05 20.91 1.92
N CYS A 174 11.26 20.62 0.91
CA CYS A 174 11.03 19.26 0.44
C CYS A 174 11.75 18.94 -0.88
N GLY A 175 12.15 19.93 -1.66
CA GLY A 175 12.78 19.76 -2.97
C GLY A 175 14.19 19.20 -2.93
N ASN A 176 14.91 19.32 -4.07
CA ASN A 176 16.30 18.86 -4.25
C ASN A 176 16.50 17.36 -3.95
N GLY A 177 15.54 16.52 -4.33
CA GLY A 177 15.59 15.09 -4.06
C GLY A 177 15.29 14.74 -2.59
N GLY A 178 14.55 15.57 -1.88
CA GLY A 178 14.09 15.24 -0.54
C GLY A 178 13.28 13.94 -0.53
N VAL A 179 13.52 13.07 0.44
CA VAL A 179 12.87 11.76 0.57
C VAL A 179 12.07 11.77 1.87
N PHE A 180 10.80 11.32 1.79
CA PHE A 180 9.88 11.38 2.92
C PHE A 180 9.06 10.10 3.03
N ASN A 181 9.16 9.46 4.19
CA ASN A 181 8.21 8.42 4.57
C ASN A 181 6.84 9.04 4.86
N VAL A 182 5.79 8.34 4.48
CA VAL A 182 4.42 8.72 4.80
C VAL A 182 3.63 7.49 5.27
N ALA A 183 2.90 7.67 6.36
CA ALA A 183 2.01 6.66 6.94
C ALA A 183 0.93 7.32 7.79
N ASP A 184 0.00 6.52 8.30
CA ASP A 184 -1.16 6.95 9.11
C ASP A 184 -0.79 7.63 10.43
N GLY A 185 0.45 7.43 10.91
CA GLY A 185 1.02 8.15 12.04
C GLY A 185 1.26 7.30 13.28
N LYS A 186 0.61 6.15 13.41
CA LYS A 186 0.84 5.22 14.52
C LYS A 186 1.40 3.90 14.02
N VAL A 187 2.31 3.34 14.82
CA VAL A 187 2.74 1.96 14.67
C VAL A 187 1.67 1.06 15.27
N VAL A 188 1.27 0.04 14.55
CA VAL A 188 0.23 -0.91 14.95
C VAL A 188 0.68 -2.35 14.71
N THR A 189 -0.12 -3.30 15.23
CA THR A 189 -0.03 -4.73 14.89
C THR A 189 -1.37 -5.21 14.35
N TRP A 190 -1.38 -6.32 13.63
CA TRP A 190 -2.66 -6.93 13.23
C TRP A 190 -3.49 -7.38 14.44
N ALA A 191 -2.84 -7.71 15.56
CA ALA A 191 -3.54 -7.99 16.82
C ALA A 191 -4.43 -6.82 17.31
N GLN A 192 -4.03 -5.59 17.02
CA GLN A 192 -4.79 -4.38 17.34
C GLN A 192 -5.82 -4.02 16.28
N VAL A 193 -5.49 -4.22 15.01
CA VAL A 193 -6.30 -3.76 13.86
C VAL A 193 -7.37 -4.80 13.47
N TRP A 194 -7.00 -6.07 13.38
CA TRP A 194 -7.86 -7.14 12.86
C TRP A 194 -9.21 -7.27 13.56
N PRO A 195 -9.29 -7.27 14.92
CA PRO A 195 -10.58 -7.33 15.61
C PRO A 195 -11.53 -6.19 15.22
N ARG A 196 -11.01 -4.97 15.09
CA ARG A 196 -11.79 -3.80 14.69
C ARG A 196 -12.30 -3.89 13.25
N LEU A 197 -11.47 -4.43 12.34
CA LEU A 197 -11.87 -4.67 10.96
C LEU A 197 -12.98 -5.71 10.86
N CYS A 198 -12.87 -6.80 11.61
CA CYS A 198 -13.88 -7.86 11.68
C CYS A 198 -15.21 -7.36 12.25
N GLU A 199 -15.17 -6.58 13.33
CA GLU A 199 -16.35 -5.98 13.96
C GLU A 199 -17.20 -5.18 12.96
N ARG A 200 -16.56 -4.50 12.01
CA ARG A 200 -17.25 -3.74 10.95
C ARG A 200 -18.10 -4.63 10.02
N PHE A 201 -17.84 -5.93 10.00
CA PHE A 201 -18.58 -6.95 9.26
C PHE A 201 -19.43 -7.85 10.17
N ASP A 202 -19.73 -7.46 11.42
CA ASP A 202 -20.38 -8.28 12.45
C ASP A 202 -19.68 -9.63 12.66
N LEU A 203 -18.38 -9.65 12.63
CA LEU A 203 -17.52 -10.79 12.91
C LEU A 203 -16.70 -10.54 14.17
N VAL A 204 -16.26 -11.61 14.82
CA VAL A 204 -15.28 -11.53 15.91
C VAL A 204 -13.90 -11.81 15.34
N GLY A 205 -12.99 -10.83 15.42
CA GLY A 205 -11.60 -11.02 14.96
C GLY A 205 -10.83 -11.94 15.92
N GLY A 206 -10.39 -13.09 15.39
CA GLY A 206 -9.63 -14.08 16.14
C GLY A 206 -8.13 -14.02 15.86
N ARG A 207 -7.34 -14.64 16.75
CA ARG A 207 -5.91 -14.91 16.50
C ARG A 207 -5.75 -15.92 15.37
N PRO A 208 -4.55 -16.02 14.75
CA PRO A 208 -4.25 -17.10 13.81
C PRO A 208 -4.54 -18.48 14.40
N GLN A 209 -5.03 -19.37 13.59
CA GLN A 209 -5.33 -20.76 13.96
C GLN A 209 -4.64 -21.70 12.97
N SER A 210 -3.94 -22.70 13.47
CA SER A 210 -3.16 -23.65 12.64
C SER A 210 -4.02 -24.56 11.76
N ASP A 211 -5.28 -24.73 12.13
CA ASP A 211 -6.29 -25.56 11.44
C ASP A 211 -7.26 -24.71 10.59
N ALA A 212 -7.10 -23.39 10.56
CA ALA A 212 -7.89 -22.52 9.70
C ALA A 212 -7.57 -22.77 8.22
N THR A 213 -8.62 -22.76 7.39
CA THR A 213 -8.42 -22.82 5.94
C THR A 213 -7.61 -21.60 5.46
N PRO A 214 -6.50 -21.79 4.72
CA PRO A 214 -5.73 -20.69 4.18
C PRO A 214 -6.58 -19.71 3.36
N MET A 215 -6.32 -18.41 3.46
CA MET A 215 -7.14 -17.38 2.83
C MET A 215 -7.39 -17.60 1.35
N LEU A 216 -6.35 -17.94 0.58
CA LEU A 216 -6.48 -18.18 -0.85
C LEU A 216 -7.35 -19.38 -1.17
N GLU A 217 -7.25 -20.43 -0.36
CA GLU A 217 -8.08 -21.64 -0.49
C GLU A 217 -9.53 -21.34 -0.10
N PHE A 218 -9.76 -20.63 1.01
CA PHE A 218 -11.10 -20.20 1.41
C PHE A 218 -11.78 -19.39 0.30
N VAL A 219 -11.10 -18.38 -0.24
CA VAL A 219 -11.64 -17.56 -1.34
C VAL A 219 -11.94 -18.43 -2.57
N LYS A 220 -11.01 -19.30 -2.96
CA LYS A 220 -11.19 -20.19 -4.12
C LYS A 220 -12.44 -21.06 -3.98
N ASN A 221 -12.64 -21.64 -2.79
CA ASN A 221 -13.72 -22.60 -2.55
C ASN A 221 -15.09 -21.91 -2.35
N ASN A 222 -15.11 -20.62 -1.98
CA ASN A 222 -16.33 -19.90 -1.61
C ASN A 222 -16.70 -18.74 -2.56
N LYS A 223 -16.20 -18.70 -3.80
CA LYS A 223 -16.54 -17.63 -4.75
C LYS A 223 -18.04 -17.47 -4.99
N ASN A 224 -18.80 -18.55 -4.89
CA ASN A 224 -20.26 -18.51 -5.01
C ASN A 224 -20.94 -17.73 -3.87
N ALA A 225 -20.35 -17.68 -2.68
CA ALA A 225 -20.83 -16.83 -1.58
C ALA A 225 -20.76 -15.35 -1.97
N TRP A 226 -19.66 -14.91 -2.58
CA TRP A 226 -19.58 -13.56 -3.14
C TRP A 226 -20.62 -13.30 -4.21
N VAL A 227 -20.79 -14.22 -5.18
CA VAL A 227 -21.78 -14.06 -6.26
C VAL A 227 -23.19 -13.92 -5.70
N THR A 228 -23.54 -14.70 -4.69
CA THR A 228 -24.84 -14.61 -4.00
C THR A 228 -25.02 -13.26 -3.31
N LEU A 229 -24.01 -12.83 -2.57
CA LEU A 229 -23.97 -11.55 -1.88
C LEU A 229 -24.07 -10.39 -2.88
N ALA A 230 -23.30 -10.44 -3.96
CA ALA A 230 -23.30 -9.43 -5.00
C ALA A 230 -24.65 -9.27 -5.67
N LYS A 231 -25.33 -10.37 -5.99
CA LYS A 231 -26.71 -10.34 -6.52
C LYS A 231 -27.70 -9.72 -5.53
N ARG A 232 -27.60 -10.08 -4.26
CA ARG A 232 -28.48 -9.56 -3.20
C ARG A 232 -28.36 -8.03 -3.07
N HIS A 233 -27.16 -7.47 -3.21
CA HIS A 233 -26.88 -6.05 -3.00
C HIS A 233 -26.64 -5.25 -4.28
N GLY A 234 -26.75 -5.86 -5.47
CA GLY A 234 -26.53 -5.19 -6.76
C GLY A 234 -25.07 -4.76 -6.98
N LEU A 235 -24.12 -5.60 -6.56
CA LEU A 235 -22.68 -5.39 -6.70
C LEU A 235 -22.12 -6.06 -7.97
N ASN A 236 -20.86 -5.80 -8.27
CA ASN A 236 -20.15 -6.49 -9.35
C ASN A 236 -19.81 -7.93 -8.96
N GLU A 237 -20.47 -8.92 -9.56
CA GLU A 237 -20.24 -10.34 -9.33
C GLU A 237 -18.82 -10.79 -9.71
N LYS A 238 -18.18 -10.09 -10.66
CA LYS A 238 -16.83 -10.43 -11.14
C LYS A 238 -15.71 -9.98 -10.20
N LEU A 239 -16.00 -9.10 -9.26
CA LEU A 239 -14.98 -8.47 -8.42
C LEU A 239 -14.10 -9.49 -7.68
N VAL A 240 -14.67 -10.59 -7.19
CA VAL A 240 -13.94 -11.69 -6.53
C VAL A 240 -12.93 -12.39 -7.45
N TYR A 241 -13.15 -12.35 -8.76
CA TYR A 241 -12.25 -12.94 -9.76
C TYR A 241 -11.18 -11.95 -10.23
N GLU A 242 -11.48 -10.66 -10.15
CA GLU A 242 -10.62 -9.56 -10.62
C GLU A 242 -9.73 -9.01 -9.50
N GLN A 243 -10.03 -9.33 -8.22
CA GLN A 243 -9.24 -8.95 -7.06
C GLN A 243 -7.85 -9.56 -7.11
N GLY A 244 -6.82 -8.78 -6.81
CA GLY A 244 -5.44 -9.24 -6.69
C GLY A 244 -5.19 -10.00 -5.40
N TRP A 245 -5.71 -11.22 -5.30
CA TRP A 245 -5.60 -12.06 -4.10
C TRP A 245 -4.17 -12.38 -3.70
N GLY A 246 -3.27 -12.49 -4.68
CA GLY A 246 -1.84 -12.67 -4.40
C GLY A 246 -1.26 -11.51 -3.60
N HIS A 247 -1.61 -10.26 -3.95
CA HIS A 247 -1.16 -9.09 -3.18
C HIS A 247 -1.78 -9.06 -1.78
N THR A 248 -3.08 -9.35 -1.66
CA THR A 248 -3.73 -9.40 -0.33
C THR A 248 -3.08 -10.47 0.56
N ASN A 249 -2.79 -11.67 0.00
CA ASN A 249 -2.06 -12.72 0.73
C ASN A 249 -0.66 -12.26 1.13
N PHE A 250 0.07 -11.67 0.20
CA PHE A 250 1.42 -11.15 0.46
C PHE A 250 1.44 -10.19 1.65
N MET A 251 0.51 -9.24 1.70
CA MET A 251 0.44 -8.25 2.77
C MET A 251 -0.02 -8.81 4.12
N LEU A 252 -0.90 -9.81 4.14
CA LEU A 252 -1.48 -10.36 5.37
C LEU A 252 -0.75 -11.61 5.89
N VAL A 253 -0.17 -12.42 4.99
CA VAL A 253 0.38 -13.73 5.33
C VAL A 253 1.89 -13.74 5.22
N ASP A 254 2.43 -13.24 4.08
CA ASP A 254 3.85 -13.36 3.79
C ASP A 254 4.67 -12.24 4.49
N PHE A 255 4.06 -11.08 4.78
CA PHE A 255 4.68 -10.04 5.60
C PHE A 255 4.56 -10.36 7.09
N ASP A 256 5.37 -11.29 7.55
CA ASP A 256 5.42 -11.77 8.93
C ASP A 256 6.61 -11.18 9.73
N PHE A 257 6.97 -9.91 9.50
CA PHE A 257 8.10 -9.21 10.12
C PHE A 257 7.78 -7.75 10.42
N ASP A 258 8.54 -7.16 11.33
CA ASP A 258 8.45 -5.73 11.66
C ASP A 258 8.85 -4.87 10.46
N ARG A 259 8.02 -3.86 10.11
CA ARG A 259 8.24 -3.00 8.95
C ARG A 259 7.80 -1.55 9.14
N GLN A 260 7.62 -1.10 10.38
CA GLN A 260 7.16 0.26 10.65
C GLN A 260 8.14 1.34 10.17
N TYR A 261 7.57 2.44 9.71
CA TYR A 261 8.30 3.61 9.23
C TYR A 261 8.58 4.61 10.36
N ASP A 262 9.74 5.25 10.31
CA ASP A 262 10.00 6.50 11.02
C ASP A 262 9.43 7.67 10.22
N LEU A 263 8.65 8.53 10.86
CA LEU A 263 8.00 9.68 10.22
C LEU A 263 8.62 11.01 10.64
N SER A 264 9.73 11.01 11.35
CA SER A 264 10.35 12.22 11.90
C SER A 264 10.64 13.24 10.82
N ARG A 265 11.15 12.81 9.68
CA ARG A 265 11.52 13.70 8.58
C ARG A 265 10.32 14.40 7.94
N SER A 266 9.21 13.73 7.74
CA SER A 266 7.99 14.38 7.27
C SER A 266 7.45 15.39 8.29
N ARG A 267 7.60 15.13 9.59
CA ARG A 267 7.23 16.06 10.67
C ARG A 267 8.14 17.30 10.71
N GLU A 268 9.45 17.14 10.49
CA GLU A 268 10.42 18.24 10.43
C GLU A 268 10.10 19.26 9.33
N VAL A 269 9.58 18.81 8.18
CA VAL A 269 9.14 19.72 7.11
C VAL A 269 7.73 20.30 7.31
N GLY A 270 7.07 19.96 8.42
CA GLY A 270 5.78 20.52 8.83
C GLY A 270 4.57 19.69 8.42
N PHE A 271 4.74 18.48 7.89
CA PHE A 271 3.63 17.58 7.61
C PHE A 271 3.26 16.79 8.87
N THR A 272 2.11 17.08 9.48
CA THR A 272 1.67 16.51 10.76
C THR A 272 0.38 15.69 10.67
N GLU A 273 -0.17 15.55 9.47
CA GLU A 273 -1.41 14.81 9.27
C GLU A 273 -1.27 13.36 9.72
N SER A 274 -2.34 12.84 10.30
CA SER A 274 -2.41 11.47 10.79
C SER A 274 -3.85 10.98 10.85
N ILE A 275 -4.03 9.66 10.84
CA ILE A 275 -5.32 8.99 11.00
C ILE A 275 -5.10 7.71 11.82
N ASP A 276 -6.13 7.22 12.50
CA ASP A 276 -6.12 5.88 13.07
C ASP A 276 -6.17 4.83 11.95
N THR A 277 -5.32 3.80 12.02
CA THR A 277 -5.19 2.82 10.94
C THR A 277 -6.49 2.06 10.64
N ALA A 278 -7.28 1.65 11.65
CA ALA A 278 -8.56 1.00 11.37
C ALA A 278 -9.57 1.99 10.74
N GLU A 279 -9.52 3.27 11.15
CA GLU A 279 -10.34 4.31 10.54
C GLU A 279 -10.00 4.55 9.07
N SER A 280 -8.75 4.40 8.67
CA SER A 280 -8.34 4.48 7.26
C SER A 280 -9.05 3.42 6.40
N TYR A 281 -9.13 2.18 6.90
CA TYR A 281 -9.91 1.12 6.25
C TYR A 281 -11.40 1.46 6.19
N PHE A 282 -11.97 1.95 7.30
CA PHE A 282 -13.40 2.29 7.34
C PHE A 282 -13.75 3.36 6.31
N ARG A 283 -12.95 4.41 6.18
CA ARG A 283 -13.16 5.45 5.16
C ARG A 283 -12.99 4.92 3.73
N ALA A 284 -12.02 4.04 3.49
CA ALA A 284 -11.88 3.39 2.20
C ALA A 284 -13.11 2.53 1.88
N TRP A 285 -13.61 1.76 2.84
CA TRP A 285 -14.78 0.92 2.68
C TRP A 285 -16.08 1.71 2.50
N GLU A 286 -16.26 2.82 3.18
CA GLU A 286 -17.41 3.73 2.94
C GLU A 286 -17.45 4.24 1.48
N ARG A 287 -16.27 4.54 0.91
CA ARG A 287 -16.16 4.89 -0.51
C ARG A 287 -16.49 3.71 -1.42
N MET A 288 -16.02 2.52 -1.08
CA MET A 288 -16.33 1.28 -1.80
C MET A 288 -17.83 0.94 -1.75
N GLN A 289 -18.49 1.15 -0.61
CA GLN A 289 -19.95 0.97 -0.49
C GLN A 289 -20.72 1.95 -1.39
N LYS A 290 -20.37 3.24 -1.35
CA LYS A 290 -20.98 4.26 -2.22
C LYS A 290 -20.79 3.94 -3.70
N ALA A 291 -19.67 3.30 -4.05
CA ALA A 291 -19.37 2.83 -5.40
C ALA A 291 -19.94 1.43 -5.72
N LYS A 292 -20.71 0.83 -4.81
CA LYS A 292 -21.27 -0.54 -4.94
C LYS A 292 -20.21 -1.62 -5.22
N MET A 293 -19.07 -1.50 -4.58
CA MET A 293 -17.98 -2.48 -4.68
C MET A 293 -18.02 -3.52 -3.54
N ILE A 294 -18.57 -3.14 -2.39
CA ILE A 294 -18.77 -4.04 -1.25
C ILE A 294 -20.19 -3.85 -0.69
N PRO A 295 -20.74 -4.85 0.05
CA PRO A 295 -22.06 -4.74 0.62
C PRO A 295 -22.15 -3.61 1.67
N PRO A 296 -23.34 -3.08 1.95
CA PRO A 296 -23.53 -2.16 3.06
C PRO A 296 -23.21 -2.87 4.38
N PHE A 297 -22.69 -2.11 5.35
CA PHE A 297 -22.62 -2.56 6.73
C PHE A 297 -24.03 -2.49 7.34
N GLU A 298 -24.45 -3.54 8.03
CA GLU A 298 -25.71 -3.62 8.74
C GLU A 298 -25.60 -2.97 10.12
#